data_a0ed854ac201107450a9c0f5a2723fa6
#
_entry.id   a0ed854ac201107450a9c0f5a2723fa6
#
_cell.length_a   1.000
_cell.length_b   1.000
_cell.length_c   1.000
_cell.angle_alpha   90.00
_cell.angle_beta   90.00
_cell.angle_gamma   90.00
#
_symmetry.space_group_name_H-M   'P 1'
#
loop_
_entity.id
_entity.type
_entity.pdbx_description
1 polymer ?
#
loop_
_entity_poly.entity_id
_entity_poly.type
_entity_poly.pdbx_seq_one_letter_code
_entity_poly.pdbx_strand_id
1 'polypeptide(L)'
;FGNYVVPLQIGAPDMAFPKLNMMSYWVYFVGGMVMLASFFAPGGAANSGWTSYPPLSVAVATEGQTYWLIGMIFLITSSLLGSVNFIVTIVQLRAKGMTWWRLPFFVWAQLVTAFLLLLAFPPLEAAGIFQLMDRVLGTSFFLPSGLVVSNQVLQVAGGGSALLWQHLFWFLAHPEVYVLVLPAMGIIAEVIANNTRKPLWGYKPLVYSIIFLGFMSFAVWAHHMFMTGMGTVMNAFFQITTMIISIPSVVILTALLITLWGASIRFNTPM
;
A
#
# COMPACT_ATOMS: atom_id res chain seq x y z
N PHE A 1 -8.60 -3.33 12.80
CA PHE A 1 -8.40 -2.28 13.81
C PHE A 1 -9.14 -1.01 13.42
N GLY A 2 -8.82 -0.41 12.25
CA GLY A 2 -9.46 0.82 11.78
C GLY A 2 -10.99 0.75 11.71
N ASN A 3 -11.55 -0.31 11.17
CA ASN A 3 -12.99 -0.50 11.02
C ASN A 3 -13.75 -0.45 12.36
N TYR A 4 -13.08 -0.80 13.45
CA TYR A 4 -13.66 -0.75 14.81
C TYR A 4 -13.39 0.60 15.48
N VAL A 5 -12.15 1.07 15.43
CA VAL A 5 -11.71 2.24 16.20
C VAL A 5 -12.14 3.56 15.56
N VAL A 6 -12.09 3.68 14.23
CA VAL A 6 -12.42 4.94 13.55
C VAL A 6 -13.85 5.39 13.81
N PRO A 7 -14.90 4.55 13.64
CA PRO A 7 -16.27 4.96 13.99
C PRO A 7 -16.39 5.44 15.43
N LEU A 8 -15.80 4.73 16.39
CA LEU A 8 -15.82 5.13 17.81
C LEU A 8 -15.16 6.50 18.01
N GLN A 9 -14.01 6.75 17.39
CA GLN A 9 -13.28 8.01 17.55
C GLN A 9 -13.98 9.21 16.92
N ILE A 10 -14.75 9.00 15.84
CA ILE A 10 -15.48 10.08 15.17
C ILE A 10 -16.94 10.20 15.64
N GLY A 11 -17.41 9.31 16.51
CA GLY A 11 -18.77 9.27 17.00
C GLY A 11 -19.78 8.79 15.96
N ALA A 12 -19.36 7.97 15.00
CA ALA A 12 -20.23 7.31 14.04
C ALA A 12 -20.79 6.00 14.62
N PRO A 13 -22.03 5.61 14.27
CA PRO A 13 -22.61 4.35 14.75
C PRO A 13 -21.95 3.12 14.13
N ASP A 14 -21.44 3.21 12.90
CA ASP A 14 -20.77 2.16 12.16
C ASP A 14 -19.99 2.78 10.99
N MET A 15 -19.32 1.95 10.19
CA MET A 15 -18.79 2.35 8.89
C MET A 15 -19.93 2.79 7.96
N ALA A 16 -19.62 3.68 6.99
CA ALA A 16 -20.64 4.23 6.08
C ALA A 16 -21.38 3.14 5.28
N PHE A 17 -20.67 2.08 4.91
CA PHE A 17 -21.21 0.98 4.12
C PHE A 17 -20.94 -0.37 4.80
N PRO A 18 -21.76 -0.80 5.81
CA PRO A 18 -21.51 -2.04 6.56
C PRO A 18 -21.50 -3.29 5.68
N LYS A 19 -22.38 -3.36 4.66
CA LYS A 19 -22.42 -4.49 3.71
C LYS A 19 -21.16 -4.53 2.84
N LEU A 20 -20.66 -3.39 2.41
CA LEU A 20 -19.40 -3.28 1.65
C LEU A 20 -18.22 -3.70 2.52
N ASN A 21 -18.24 -3.35 3.80
CA ASN A 21 -17.24 -3.77 4.77
C ASN A 21 -17.19 -5.30 4.91
N MET A 22 -18.33 -5.93 5.06
CA MET A 22 -18.44 -7.39 5.09
C MET A 22 -17.99 -8.03 3.77
N MET A 23 -18.40 -7.45 2.63
CA MET A 23 -17.97 -7.95 1.31
C MET A 23 -16.46 -7.86 1.12
N SER A 24 -15.80 -6.77 1.54
CA SER A 24 -14.35 -6.64 1.46
C SER A 24 -13.63 -7.75 2.24
N TYR A 25 -14.14 -8.11 3.42
CA TYR A 25 -13.60 -9.23 4.20
C TYR A 25 -13.72 -10.57 3.46
N TRP A 26 -14.90 -10.87 2.88
CA TRP A 26 -15.07 -12.13 2.16
C TRP A 26 -14.24 -12.22 0.89
N VAL A 27 -14.09 -11.11 0.16
CA VAL A 27 -13.19 -11.04 -0.99
C VAL A 27 -11.74 -11.29 -0.57
N TYR A 28 -11.29 -10.68 0.54
CA TYR A 28 -9.98 -10.95 1.12
C TYR A 28 -9.82 -12.43 1.50
N PHE A 29 -10.82 -13.01 2.16
CA PHE A 29 -10.77 -14.40 2.60
C PHE A 29 -10.63 -15.36 1.41
N VAL A 30 -11.43 -15.16 0.36
CA VAL A 30 -11.32 -15.97 -0.89
C VAL A 30 -9.95 -15.81 -1.52
N GLY A 31 -9.43 -14.60 -1.62
CA GLY A 31 -8.08 -14.34 -2.15
C GLY A 31 -6.99 -15.07 -1.34
N GLY A 32 -7.09 -15.03 -0.01
CA GLY A 32 -6.19 -15.75 0.88
C GLY A 32 -6.26 -17.28 0.68
N MET A 33 -7.45 -17.84 0.53
CA MET A 33 -7.64 -19.27 0.26
C MET A 33 -7.05 -19.68 -1.10
N VAL A 34 -7.22 -18.84 -2.14
CA VAL A 34 -6.59 -19.07 -3.45
C VAL A 34 -5.06 -19.03 -3.34
N MET A 35 -4.48 -18.07 -2.60
CA MET A 35 -3.04 -18.04 -2.37
C MET A 35 -2.55 -19.28 -1.60
N LEU A 36 -3.28 -19.75 -0.60
CA LEU A 36 -2.94 -20.99 0.11
C LEU A 36 -3.00 -22.20 -0.81
N ALA A 37 -3.98 -22.27 -1.72
CA ALA A 37 -4.09 -23.34 -2.71
C ALA A 37 -2.87 -23.41 -3.64
N SER A 38 -2.13 -22.31 -3.83
CA SER A 38 -0.91 -22.29 -4.64
C SER A 38 0.16 -23.28 -4.18
N PHE A 39 0.21 -23.60 -2.89
CA PHE A 39 1.16 -24.58 -2.34
C PHE A 39 0.91 -26.02 -2.81
N PHE A 40 -0.29 -26.29 -3.28
CA PHE A 40 -0.71 -27.62 -3.79
C PHE A 40 -0.75 -27.66 -5.33
N ALA A 41 -0.40 -26.57 -6.01
CA ALA A 41 -0.35 -26.50 -7.46
C ALA A 41 0.83 -27.34 -8.03
N PRO A 42 0.74 -27.82 -9.28
CA PRO A 42 1.85 -28.47 -9.95
C PRO A 42 3.10 -27.58 -9.99
N GLY A 43 4.24 -28.13 -9.59
CA GLY A 43 5.49 -27.38 -9.47
C GLY A 43 5.61 -26.56 -8.17
N GLY A 44 4.59 -26.53 -7.32
CA GLY A 44 4.59 -25.84 -6.02
C GLY A 44 4.12 -24.39 -6.09
N ALA A 45 4.26 -23.68 -4.96
CA ALA A 45 3.87 -22.29 -4.80
C ALA A 45 4.61 -21.33 -5.76
N ALA A 46 4.16 -20.06 -5.82
CA ALA A 46 4.81 -19.01 -6.60
C ALA A 46 6.30 -18.89 -6.26
N ASN A 47 7.14 -18.86 -7.27
CA ASN A 47 8.61 -18.89 -7.13
C ASN A 47 9.32 -17.68 -7.74
N SER A 48 8.59 -16.59 -8.04
CA SER A 48 9.14 -15.37 -8.64
C SER A 48 9.42 -14.26 -7.63
N GLY A 49 9.34 -14.58 -6.33
CA GLY A 49 9.41 -13.60 -5.26
C GLY A 49 8.17 -12.68 -5.20
N TRP A 50 8.07 -11.86 -4.16
CA TRP A 50 6.91 -11.00 -3.94
C TRP A 50 6.75 -9.90 -5.00
N THR A 51 7.83 -9.51 -5.66
CA THR A 51 7.81 -8.50 -6.74
C THR A 51 7.30 -9.06 -8.07
N SER A 52 7.29 -10.38 -8.23
CA SER A 52 6.74 -11.07 -9.41
C SER A 52 7.22 -10.50 -10.77
N TYR A 53 8.52 -10.26 -10.90
CA TYR A 53 9.09 -9.61 -12.10
C TYR A 53 9.04 -10.53 -13.32
N PRO A 54 8.43 -10.08 -14.45
CA PRO A 54 8.65 -10.68 -15.75
C PRO A 54 10.12 -10.45 -16.21
N PRO A 55 10.67 -11.35 -17.03
CA PRO A 55 10.07 -12.54 -17.62
C PRO A 55 9.97 -13.75 -16.70
N LEU A 56 10.64 -13.77 -15.56
CA LEU A 56 10.67 -14.91 -14.64
C LEU A 56 9.25 -15.37 -14.25
N SER A 57 8.41 -14.43 -13.82
CA SER A 57 7.04 -14.70 -13.34
C SER A 57 6.08 -15.19 -14.43
N VAL A 58 6.40 -14.96 -15.71
CA VAL A 58 5.55 -15.38 -16.84
C VAL A 58 6.10 -16.64 -17.50
N ALA A 59 7.37 -16.60 -17.92
CA ALA A 59 7.93 -17.60 -18.84
C ALA A 59 8.37 -18.91 -18.15
N VAL A 60 8.83 -18.85 -16.90
CA VAL A 60 9.46 -20.01 -16.21
C VAL A 60 8.90 -20.28 -14.83
N ALA A 61 7.98 -19.47 -14.33
CA ALA A 61 7.41 -19.65 -13.01
C ALA A 61 6.46 -20.85 -12.95
N THR A 62 6.36 -21.45 -11.76
CA THR A 62 5.43 -22.56 -11.45
C THR A 62 3.97 -22.17 -11.69
N GLU A 63 3.09 -23.16 -11.73
CA GLU A 63 1.64 -22.90 -11.83
C GLU A 63 1.12 -22.14 -10.59
N GLY A 64 1.74 -22.33 -9.45
CA GLY A 64 1.43 -21.56 -8.22
C GLY A 64 1.50 -20.04 -8.39
N GLN A 65 2.29 -19.56 -9.37
CA GLN A 65 2.33 -18.12 -9.71
C GLN A 65 0.99 -17.61 -10.27
N THR A 66 0.25 -18.44 -11.00
CA THR A 66 -1.10 -18.09 -11.48
C THR A 66 -2.09 -17.96 -10.33
N TYR A 67 -2.06 -18.89 -9.37
CA TYR A 67 -2.88 -18.79 -8.15
C TYR A 67 -2.51 -17.56 -7.32
N TRP A 68 -1.22 -17.25 -7.21
CA TRP A 68 -0.75 -16.06 -6.52
C TRP A 68 -1.30 -14.78 -7.14
N LEU A 69 -1.26 -14.65 -8.49
CA LEU A 69 -1.82 -13.50 -9.21
C LEU A 69 -3.33 -13.36 -8.97
N ILE A 70 -4.07 -14.46 -9.09
CA ILE A 70 -5.52 -14.45 -8.83
C ILE A 70 -5.79 -14.00 -7.40
N GLY A 71 -5.12 -14.59 -6.43
CA GLY A 71 -5.26 -14.21 -5.01
C GLY A 71 -4.92 -12.74 -4.78
N MET A 72 -3.84 -12.23 -5.38
CA MET A 72 -3.44 -10.83 -5.30
C MET A 72 -4.52 -9.88 -5.84
N ILE A 73 -5.15 -10.18 -6.98
CA ILE A 73 -6.25 -9.40 -7.55
C ILE A 73 -7.42 -9.31 -6.54
N PHE A 74 -7.79 -10.43 -5.91
CA PHE A 74 -8.82 -10.43 -4.86
C PHE A 74 -8.43 -9.57 -3.66
N LEU A 75 -7.18 -9.63 -3.21
CA LEU A 75 -6.68 -8.83 -2.07
C LEU A 75 -6.71 -7.33 -2.38
N ILE A 76 -6.33 -6.95 -3.60
CA ILE A 76 -6.36 -5.56 -4.07
C ILE A 76 -7.80 -5.06 -4.13
N THR A 77 -8.69 -5.81 -4.77
CA THR A 77 -10.12 -5.49 -4.86
C THR A 77 -10.73 -5.29 -3.45
N SER A 78 -10.43 -6.18 -2.51
CA SER A 78 -10.85 -6.05 -1.10
C SER A 78 -10.39 -4.73 -0.48
N SER A 79 -9.13 -4.37 -0.69
CA SER A 79 -8.53 -3.14 -0.15
C SER A 79 -9.15 -1.88 -0.76
N LEU A 80 -9.49 -1.90 -2.05
CA LEU A 80 -10.21 -0.81 -2.72
C LEU A 80 -11.59 -0.60 -2.11
N LEU A 81 -12.35 -1.67 -1.89
CA LEU A 81 -13.67 -1.59 -1.24
C LEU A 81 -13.56 -1.00 0.18
N GLY A 82 -12.55 -1.42 0.95
CA GLY A 82 -12.27 -0.88 2.26
C GLY A 82 -11.89 0.60 2.25
N SER A 83 -11.06 1.02 1.28
CA SER A 83 -10.61 2.41 1.18
C SER A 83 -11.75 3.38 0.92
N VAL A 84 -12.66 3.06 0.00
CA VAL A 84 -13.87 3.85 -0.25
C VAL A 84 -14.71 3.98 1.01
N ASN A 85 -14.89 2.88 1.75
CA ASN A 85 -15.64 2.88 2.98
C ASN A 85 -15.02 3.78 4.06
N PHE A 86 -13.69 3.72 4.26
CA PHE A 86 -12.99 4.61 5.20
C PHE A 86 -13.13 6.09 4.81
N ILE A 87 -12.94 6.43 3.55
CA ILE A 87 -13.05 7.83 3.08
C ILE A 87 -14.45 8.35 3.38
N VAL A 88 -15.49 7.65 2.97
CA VAL A 88 -16.88 8.11 3.18
C VAL A 88 -17.22 8.16 4.67
N THR A 89 -16.82 7.18 5.46
CA THR A 89 -17.03 7.17 6.91
C THR A 89 -16.43 8.41 7.57
N ILE A 90 -15.14 8.68 7.31
CA ILE A 90 -14.43 9.79 7.96
C ILE A 90 -14.92 11.15 7.44
N VAL A 91 -15.26 11.26 6.15
CA VAL A 91 -15.69 12.54 5.57
C VAL A 91 -17.13 12.87 5.96
N GLN A 92 -18.03 11.89 5.98
CA GLN A 92 -19.48 12.14 6.07
C GLN A 92 -20.09 11.88 7.47
N LEU A 93 -19.53 10.94 8.23
CA LEU A 93 -20.17 10.45 9.45
C LEU A 93 -19.58 11.02 10.75
N ARG A 94 -18.78 12.07 10.67
CA ARG A 94 -18.28 12.75 11.88
C ARG A 94 -19.43 13.32 12.72
N ALA A 95 -19.35 13.16 14.03
CA ALA A 95 -20.28 13.76 14.97
C ALA A 95 -20.37 15.28 14.80
N LYS A 96 -21.53 15.85 15.07
CA LYS A 96 -21.75 17.33 15.00
C LYS A 96 -20.70 18.06 15.86
N GLY A 97 -20.07 19.08 15.29
CA GLY A 97 -19.02 19.86 15.97
C GLY A 97 -17.60 19.26 15.88
N MET A 98 -17.45 18.05 15.33
CA MET A 98 -16.14 17.46 15.06
C MET A 98 -15.59 17.99 13.74
N THR A 99 -14.88 19.10 13.81
CA THR A 99 -14.16 19.68 12.67
C THR A 99 -12.91 18.87 12.36
N TRP A 100 -12.32 19.11 11.19
CA TRP A 100 -11.09 18.43 10.76
C TRP A 100 -9.96 18.53 11.80
N TRP A 101 -9.76 19.68 12.42
CA TRP A 101 -8.72 19.92 13.43
C TRP A 101 -9.03 19.35 14.82
N ARG A 102 -10.18 18.69 14.98
CA ARG A 102 -10.56 17.95 16.19
C ARG A 102 -10.52 16.44 16.01
N LEU A 103 -10.15 15.96 14.80
CA LEU A 103 -9.99 14.54 14.57
C LEU A 103 -8.79 14.01 15.35
N PRO A 104 -8.87 12.84 15.98
CA PRO A 104 -7.71 12.11 16.46
C PRO A 104 -6.66 11.90 15.37
N PHE A 105 -5.39 11.88 15.72
CA PHE A 105 -4.32 11.76 14.74
C PHE A 105 -4.38 10.42 13.99
N PHE A 106 -4.80 9.33 14.66
CA PHE A 106 -5.02 8.04 14.04
C PHE A 106 -6.08 8.10 12.92
N VAL A 107 -7.15 8.88 13.10
CA VAL A 107 -8.19 9.05 12.05
C VAL A 107 -7.62 9.75 10.82
N TRP A 108 -6.77 10.76 11.00
CA TRP A 108 -6.04 11.39 9.89
C TRP A 108 -5.12 10.40 9.18
N ALA A 109 -4.37 9.59 9.93
CA ALA A 109 -3.52 8.57 9.36
C ALA A 109 -4.32 7.57 8.52
N GLN A 110 -5.48 7.11 9.00
CA GLN A 110 -6.38 6.22 8.26
C GLN A 110 -6.97 6.88 7.03
N LEU A 111 -7.31 8.16 7.08
CA LEU A 111 -7.83 8.89 5.92
C LEU A 111 -6.78 9.00 4.81
N VAL A 112 -5.55 9.41 5.15
CA VAL A 112 -4.46 9.47 4.16
C VAL A 112 -4.17 8.10 3.59
N THR A 113 -4.10 7.06 4.43
CA THR A 113 -3.93 5.67 4.01
C THR A 113 -5.02 5.23 3.03
N ALA A 114 -6.28 5.57 3.29
CA ALA A 114 -7.39 5.21 2.41
C ALA A 114 -7.27 5.88 1.03
N PHE A 115 -6.81 7.12 0.96
CA PHE A 115 -6.52 7.76 -0.33
C PHE A 115 -5.33 7.13 -1.06
N LEU A 116 -4.27 6.73 -0.33
CA LEU A 116 -3.15 6.00 -0.92
C LEU A 116 -3.62 4.70 -1.57
N LEU A 117 -4.41 3.91 -0.85
CA LEU A 117 -4.99 2.66 -1.36
C LEU A 117 -5.84 2.90 -2.62
N LEU A 118 -6.75 3.87 -2.56
CA LEU A 118 -7.65 4.17 -3.68
C LEU A 118 -6.91 4.57 -4.96
N LEU A 119 -5.80 5.28 -4.85
CA LEU A 119 -5.05 5.79 -6.00
C LEU A 119 -3.96 4.84 -6.49
N ALA A 120 -3.33 4.08 -5.59
CA ALA A 120 -2.19 3.23 -5.91
C ALA A 120 -2.59 1.82 -6.37
N PHE A 121 -3.66 1.26 -5.84
CA PHE A 121 -4.03 -0.12 -6.13
C PHE A 121 -4.55 -0.37 -7.56
N PRO A 122 -5.32 0.50 -8.21
CA PRO A 122 -5.79 0.23 -9.57
C PRO A 122 -4.69 -0.03 -10.60
N PRO A 123 -3.55 0.69 -10.63
CA PRO A 123 -2.43 0.36 -11.51
C PRO A 123 -1.85 -1.05 -11.29
N LEU A 124 -1.74 -1.50 -10.05
CA LEU A 124 -1.25 -2.85 -9.77
C LEU A 124 -2.31 -3.91 -10.10
N GLU A 125 -3.58 -3.65 -9.85
CA GLU A 125 -4.67 -4.56 -10.22
C GLU A 125 -4.67 -4.79 -11.73
N ALA A 126 -4.56 -3.72 -12.52
CA ALA A 126 -4.42 -3.81 -13.96
C ALA A 126 -3.16 -4.60 -14.37
N ALA A 127 -2.01 -4.34 -13.74
CA ALA A 127 -0.78 -5.07 -14.02
C ALA A 127 -0.91 -6.56 -13.66
N GLY A 128 -1.56 -6.90 -12.56
CA GLY A 128 -1.82 -8.28 -12.17
C GLY A 128 -2.69 -9.01 -13.19
N ILE A 129 -3.74 -8.36 -13.69
CA ILE A 129 -4.61 -8.88 -14.76
C ILE A 129 -3.80 -9.08 -16.04
N PHE A 130 -2.99 -8.11 -16.47
CA PHE A 130 -2.16 -8.23 -17.67
C PHE A 130 -1.14 -9.37 -17.55
N GLN A 131 -0.50 -9.54 -16.37
CA GLN A 131 0.41 -10.65 -16.17
C GLN A 131 -0.32 -12.00 -16.15
N LEU A 132 -1.53 -12.05 -15.60
CA LEU A 132 -2.38 -13.23 -15.65
C LEU A 132 -2.75 -13.58 -17.10
N MET A 133 -3.08 -12.58 -17.93
CA MET A 133 -3.35 -12.77 -19.36
C MET A 133 -2.11 -13.28 -20.11
N ASP A 134 -0.93 -12.75 -19.81
CA ASP A 134 0.33 -13.23 -20.40
C ASP A 134 0.56 -14.72 -20.07
N ARG A 135 0.21 -15.16 -18.86
CA ARG A 135 0.38 -16.55 -18.43
C ARG A 135 -0.68 -17.51 -18.99
N VAL A 136 -1.93 -17.08 -19.09
CA VAL A 136 -3.08 -17.97 -19.35
C VAL A 136 -3.59 -17.83 -20.78
N LEU A 137 -3.54 -16.64 -21.36
CA LEU A 137 -4.05 -16.33 -22.69
C LEU A 137 -2.96 -16.18 -23.76
N GLY A 138 -1.68 -16.28 -23.38
CA GLY A 138 -0.56 -16.15 -24.32
C GLY A 138 -0.39 -14.73 -24.87
N THR A 139 -0.88 -13.71 -24.18
CA THR A 139 -0.56 -12.30 -24.50
C THR A 139 0.90 -11.98 -24.14
N SER A 140 1.38 -10.81 -24.48
CA SER A 140 2.76 -10.41 -24.22
C SER A 140 2.89 -8.95 -23.75
N PHE A 141 2.06 -8.53 -22.79
CA PHE A 141 2.16 -7.18 -22.21
C PHE A 141 3.55 -6.91 -21.61
N PHE A 142 4.16 -7.94 -21.02
CA PHE A 142 5.43 -7.82 -20.30
C PHE A 142 6.58 -8.61 -20.95
N LEU A 143 6.33 -9.30 -22.06
CA LEU A 143 7.32 -10.12 -22.75
C LEU A 143 7.79 -9.44 -24.04
N PRO A 144 9.10 -9.13 -24.16
CA PRO A 144 9.65 -8.56 -25.39
C PRO A 144 9.78 -9.63 -26.50
N SER A 145 9.81 -9.18 -27.75
CA SER A 145 10.13 -10.04 -28.89
C SER A 145 11.56 -10.57 -28.77
N GLY A 146 11.76 -11.82 -29.22
CA GLY A 146 13.09 -12.43 -29.24
C GLY A 146 13.63 -12.84 -27.88
N LEU A 147 12.77 -12.94 -26.88
CA LEU A 147 13.17 -13.42 -25.54
C LEU A 147 13.73 -14.85 -25.64
N VAL A 148 14.94 -15.06 -25.13
CA VAL A 148 15.58 -16.37 -25.07
C VAL A 148 15.44 -16.94 -23.66
N VAL A 149 14.84 -18.12 -23.55
CA VAL A 149 14.70 -18.88 -22.30
C VAL A 149 15.29 -20.27 -22.51
N SER A 150 16.20 -20.70 -21.65
CA SER A 150 16.86 -22.01 -21.73
C SER A 150 17.47 -22.30 -23.12
N ASN A 151 18.15 -21.31 -23.70
CA ASN A 151 18.76 -21.33 -25.04
C ASN A 151 17.77 -21.49 -26.22
N GLN A 152 16.49 -21.26 -25.99
CA GLN A 152 15.46 -21.28 -27.04
C GLN A 152 14.76 -19.93 -27.10
N VAL A 153 14.47 -19.46 -28.33
CA VAL A 153 13.66 -18.26 -28.52
C VAL A 153 12.22 -18.59 -28.17
N LEU A 154 11.70 -17.88 -27.17
CA LEU A 154 10.31 -18.05 -26.75
C LEU A 154 9.37 -17.51 -27.84
N GLN A 155 8.41 -18.33 -28.26
CA GLN A 155 7.39 -17.93 -29.22
C GLN A 155 6.30 -17.16 -28.50
N VAL A 156 6.39 -15.83 -28.53
CA VAL A 156 5.42 -14.89 -27.95
C VAL A 156 4.99 -13.87 -28.99
N ALA A 157 3.82 -13.28 -28.83
CA ALA A 157 3.36 -12.21 -29.72
C ALA A 157 4.37 -11.06 -29.78
N GLY A 158 5.07 -10.81 -28.65
CA GLY A 158 6.12 -9.80 -28.56
C GLY A 158 5.60 -8.38 -28.41
N GLY A 159 6.52 -7.42 -28.39
CA GLY A 159 6.19 -5.99 -28.28
C GLY A 159 5.91 -5.49 -26.86
N GLY A 160 5.94 -6.37 -25.86
CA GLY A 160 5.79 -6.01 -24.44
C GLY A 160 7.10 -5.57 -23.79
N SER A 161 7.01 -5.16 -22.54
CA SER A 161 8.15 -4.68 -21.76
C SER A 161 8.08 -5.11 -20.30
N ALA A 162 9.09 -5.83 -19.83
CA ALA A 162 9.26 -6.16 -18.41
C ALA A 162 9.37 -4.90 -17.54
N LEU A 163 9.88 -3.81 -18.09
CA LEU A 163 9.99 -2.53 -17.40
C LEU A 163 8.61 -1.93 -17.08
N LEU A 164 7.60 -2.17 -17.93
CA LEU A 164 6.24 -1.72 -17.66
C LEU A 164 5.70 -2.33 -16.36
N TRP A 165 5.94 -3.63 -16.12
CA TRP A 165 5.59 -4.25 -14.84
C TRP A 165 6.23 -3.54 -13.67
N GLN A 166 7.53 -3.25 -13.74
CA GLN A 166 8.25 -2.61 -12.65
C GLN A 166 7.67 -1.22 -12.32
N HIS A 167 7.33 -0.41 -13.33
CA HIS A 167 6.69 0.87 -13.11
C HIS A 167 5.32 0.74 -12.44
N LEU A 168 4.45 -0.13 -12.94
CA LEU A 168 3.12 -0.34 -12.37
C LEU A 168 3.19 -0.94 -10.96
N PHE A 169 4.11 -1.87 -10.74
CA PHE A 169 4.34 -2.49 -9.44
C PHE A 169 4.82 -1.47 -8.40
N TRP A 170 5.87 -0.70 -8.72
CA TRP A 170 6.45 0.25 -7.76
C TRP A 170 5.61 1.51 -7.59
N PHE A 171 4.79 1.88 -8.56
CA PHE A 171 3.81 2.95 -8.40
C PHE A 171 2.81 2.63 -7.28
N LEU A 172 2.53 1.36 -7.00
CA LEU A 172 1.84 0.95 -5.79
C LEU A 172 2.81 0.67 -4.64
N ALA A 173 3.82 -0.20 -4.85
CA ALA A 173 4.56 -0.81 -3.74
C ALA A 173 5.39 0.19 -2.94
N HIS A 174 5.71 1.37 -3.50
CA HIS A 174 6.25 2.45 -2.69
C HIS A 174 5.17 3.14 -1.83
N PRO A 175 4.03 3.64 -2.34
CA PRO A 175 2.92 4.07 -1.48
C PRO A 175 2.48 3.02 -0.46
N GLU A 176 2.58 1.74 -0.77
CA GLU A 176 2.24 0.64 0.15
C GLU A 176 3.06 0.66 1.44
N VAL A 177 4.35 1.00 1.41
CA VAL A 177 5.13 1.12 2.64
C VAL A 177 4.58 2.21 3.57
N TYR A 178 4.01 3.27 3.01
CA TYR A 178 3.32 4.30 3.78
C TYR A 178 1.92 3.88 4.22
N VAL A 179 1.22 3.07 3.43
CA VAL A 179 -0.04 2.41 3.84
C VAL A 179 0.16 1.57 5.10
N LEU A 180 1.33 0.94 5.25
CA LEU A 180 1.67 0.16 6.44
C LEU A 180 2.08 1.05 7.61
N VAL A 181 2.94 2.04 7.36
CA VAL A 181 3.56 2.82 8.45
C VAL A 181 2.66 3.93 8.99
N LEU A 182 1.81 4.56 8.17
CA LEU A 182 0.96 5.68 8.64
C LEU A 182 -0.04 5.26 9.72
N PRO A 183 -0.81 4.17 9.59
CA PRO A 183 -1.68 3.70 10.66
C PRO A 183 -0.89 3.35 11.93
N ALA A 184 0.29 2.73 11.78
CA ALA A 184 1.16 2.43 12.91
C ALA A 184 1.63 3.71 13.63
N MET A 185 2.06 4.74 12.90
CA MET A 185 2.40 6.04 13.46
C MET A 185 1.20 6.69 14.16
N GLY A 186 0.00 6.55 13.59
CA GLY A 186 -1.25 7.01 14.20
C GLY A 186 -1.51 6.35 15.54
N ILE A 187 -1.39 5.02 15.62
CA ILE A 187 -1.55 4.25 16.86
C ILE A 187 -0.50 4.66 17.90
N ILE A 188 0.78 4.71 17.50
CA ILE A 188 1.89 5.05 18.39
C ILE A 188 1.69 6.46 18.97
N ALA A 189 1.27 7.43 18.14
CA ALA A 189 1.01 8.79 18.59
C ALA A 189 -0.08 8.86 19.67
N GLU A 190 -1.20 8.15 19.45
CA GLU A 190 -2.30 8.08 20.44
C GLU A 190 -1.86 7.37 21.73
N VAL A 191 -1.09 6.28 21.62
CA VAL A 191 -0.53 5.57 22.78
C VAL A 191 0.41 6.49 23.58
N ILE A 192 1.31 7.20 22.90
CA ILE A 192 2.23 8.15 23.54
C ILE A 192 1.45 9.26 24.25
N ALA A 193 0.50 9.91 23.57
CA ALA A 193 -0.31 10.97 24.17
C ALA A 193 -1.05 10.50 25.42
N ASN A 194 -1.68 9.33 25.36
CA ASN A 194 -2.41 8.74 26.48
C ASN A 194 -1.50 8.39 27.66
N ASN A 195 -0.35 7.75 27.40
CA ASN A 195 0.54 7.27 28.45
C ASN A 195 1.47 8.36 29.02
N THR A 196 1.66 9.46 28.31
CA THR A 196 2.35 10.65 28.81
C THR A 196 1.42 11.63 29.52
N ARG A 197 0.10 11.47 29.35
CA ARG A 197 -0.93 12.40 29.81
C ARG A 197 -0.71 13.84 29.32
N LYS A 198 -0.21 13.95 28.10
CA LYS A 198 0.05 15.22 27.41
C LYS A 198 -0.65 15.22 26.06
N PRO A 199 -1.11 16.37 25.55
CA PRO A 199 -1.51 16.48 24.18
C PRO A 199 -0.31 16.21 23.26
N LEU A 200 -0.55 15.69 22.07
CA LEU A 200 0.49 15.55 21.04
C LEU A 200 1.10 16.91 20.73
N TRP A 201 2.41 17.01 20.90
CA TRP A 201 3.12 18.22 20.52
C TRP A 201 3.10 18.39 19.01
N GLY A 202 2.78 19.60 18.55
CA GLY A 202 2.81 19.87 17.12
C GLY A 202 1.74 19.12 16.31
N TYR A 203 0.52 18.96 16.84
CA TYR A 203 -0.56 18.24 16.15
C TYR A 203 -0.77 18.70 14.69
N LYS A 204 -0.82 20.01 14.40
CA LYS A 204 -0.98 20.50 13.02
C LYS A 204 0.22 20.16 12.14
N PRO A 205 1.49 20.41 12.53
CA PRO A 205 2.66 19.90 11.80
C PRO A 205 2.61 18.39 11.54
N LEU A 206 2.17 17.59 12.53
CA LEU A 206 1.99 16.14 12.35
C LEU A 206 1.00 15.82 11.23
N VAL A 207 -0.18 16.46 11.24
CA VAL A 207 -1.21 16.25 10.20
C VAL A 207 -0.69 16.69 8.82
N TYR A 208 -0.07 17.86 8.71
CA TYR A 208 0.52 18.29 7.43
C TYR A 208 1.63 17.36 6.96
N SER A 209 2.43 16.83 7.88
CA SER A 209 3.51 15.88 7.52
C SER A 209 2.98 14.60 6.93
N ILE A 210 1.92 13.99 7.50
CA ILE A 210 1.36 12.75 6.93
C ILE A 210 0.65 13.00 5.60
N ILE A 211 -0.01 14.15 5.41
CA ILE A 211 -0.62 14.51 4.12
C ILE A 211 0.46 14.70 3.06
N PHE A 212 1.52 15.46 3.36
CA PHE A 212 2.63 15.69 2.46
C PHE A 212 3.37 14.39 2.11
N LEU A 213 3.59 13.52 3.11
CA LEU A 213 4.20 12.22 2.94
C LEU A 213 3.36 11.34 2.01
N GLY A 214 2.04 11.31 2.20
CA GLY A 214 1.12 10.60 1.30
C GLY A 214 1.20 11.11 -0.14
N PHE A 215 1.18 12.41 -0.36
CA PHE A 215 1.33 13.01 -1.70
C PHE A 215 2.69 12.66 -2.33
N MET A 216 3.79 12.87 -1.59
CA MET A 216 5.14 12.60 -2.07
C MET A 216 5.40 11.12 -2.39
N SER A 217 4.67 10.20 -1.76
CA SER A 217 4.82 8.77 -2.03
C SER A 217 4.61 8.40 -3.49
N PHE A 218 3.77 9.15 -4.21
CA PHE A 218 3.56 9.00 -5.65
C PHE A 218 4.63 9.65 -6.53
N ALA A 219 5.57 10.40 -5.95
CA ALA A 219 6.63 11.08 -6.70
C ALA A 219 8.02 10.43 -6.53
N VAL A 220 8.11 9.29 -5.85
CA VAL A 220 9.39 8.67 -5.49
C VAL A 220 9.53 7.20 -5.89
N TRP A 221 8.51 6.57 -6.49
CA TRP A 221 8.46 5.12 -6.71
C TRP A 221 9.68 4.55 -7.45
N ALA A 222 10.25 5.28 -8.40
CA ALA A 222 11.30 4.73 -9.24
C ALA A 222 12.71 4.77 -8.60
N HIS A 223 12.84 5.14 -7.33
CA HIS A 223 14.07 4.86 -6.59
C HIS A 223 14.31 3.35 -6.38
N HIS A 224 13.28 2.53 -6.54
CA HIS A 224 13.39 1.07 -6.61
C HIS A 224 13.93 0.57 -7.96
N MET A 225 14.15 1.47 -8.93
CA MET A 225 14.43 1.13 -10.32
C MET A 225 15.73 1.78 -10.86
N PHE A 226 16.64 2.22 -10.01
CA PHE A 226 17.88 2.91 -10.43
C PHE A 226 18.74 2.08 -11.38
N MET A 227 18.67 0.76 -11.30
CA MET A 227 19.46 -0.15 -12.15
C MET A 227 18.76 -0.52 -13.46
N THR A 228 17.59 0.06 -13.79
CA THR A 228 16.82 -0.27 -14.99
C THR A 228 17.24 0.52 -16.24
N GLY A 229 18.22 1.41 -16.12
CA GLY A 229 18.68 2.22 -17.26
C GLY A 229 17.85 3.47 -17.53
N MET A 230 17.20 4.06 -16.51
CA MET A 230 16.38 5.29 -16.65
C MET A 230 17.16 6.53 -17.09
N GLY A 231 18.50 6.46 -17.11
CA GLY A 231 19.36 7.61 -17.41
C GLY A 231 19.59 8.55 -16.22
N THR A 232 20.56 9.45 -16.37
CA THR A 232 21.04 10.29 -15.27
C THR A 232 20.00 11.31 -14.77
N VAL A 233 19.21 11.87 -15.68
CA VAL A 233 18.22 12.89 -15.34
C VAL A 233 17.11 12.31 -14.45
N MET A 234 16.54 11.17 -14.83
CA MET A 234 15.49 10.51 -14.05
C MET A 234 16.04 9.96 -12.74
N ASN A 235 17.25 9.41 -12.74
CA ASN A 235 17.90 8.98 -11.51
C ASN A 235 18.10 10.15 -10.54
N ALA A 236 18.57 11.30 -11.01
CA ALA A 236 18.73 12.49 -10.18
C ALA A 236 17.38 13.00 -9.64
N PHE A 237 16.33 13.02 -10.47
CA PHE A 237 14.98 13.41 -10.04
C PHE A 237 14.49 12.52 -8.88
N PHE A 238 14.54 11.19 -9.03
CA PHE A 238 14.07 10.28 -8.00
C PHE A 238 14.96 10.25 -6.75
N GLN A 239 16.26 10.55 -6.87
CA GLN A 239 17.14 10.77 -5.71
C GLN A 239 16.69 11.99 -4.92
N ILE A 240 16.48 13.13 -5.57
CA ILE A 240 16.07 14.38 -4.92
C ILE A 240 14.70 14.22 -4.25
N THR A 241 13.71 13.69 -4.95
CA THR A 241 12.36 13.49 -4.38
C THR A 241 12.37 12.53 -3.19
N THR A 242 13.21 11.49 -3.24
CA THR A 242 13.42 10.56 -2.12
C THR A 242 14.07 11.24 -0.91
N MET A 243 14.98 12.17 -1.12
CA MET A 243 15.54 12.98 -0.02
C MET A 243 14.46 13.90 0.59
N ILE A 244 13.63 14.51 -0.24
CA ILE A 244 12.55 15.42 0.23
C ILE A 244 11.53 14.67 1.09
N ILE A 245 11.16 13.44 0.76
CA ILE A 245 10.16 12.68 1.53
C ILE A 245 10.65 12.29 2.94
N SER A 246 11.94 12.39 3.22
CA SER A 246 12.47 12.18 4.57
C SER A 246 12.11 13.31 5.54
N ILE A 247 11.87 14.54 5.05
CA ILE A 247 11.57 15.71 5.88
C ILE A 247 10.32 15.50 6.75
N PRO A 248 9.15 15.13 6.21
CA PRO A 248 7.97 14.88 7.05
C PRO A 248 8.19 13.74 8.06
N SER A 249 8.98 12.74 7.74
CA SER A 249 9.32 11.65 8.68
C SER A 249 10.09 12.18 9.87
N VAL A 250 11.07 13.06 9.66
CA VAL A 250 11.81 13.72 10.74
C VAL A 250 10.90 14.59 11.62
N VAL A 251 9.95 15.33 11.01
CA VAL A 251 8.97 16.14 11.76
C VAL A 251 8.12 15.26 12.67
N ILE A 252 7.62 14.11 12.15
CA ILE A 252 6.80 13.18 12.94
C ILE A 252 7.60 12.62 14.10
N LEU A 253 8.80 12.09 13.86
CA LEU A 253 9.65 11.53 14.92
C LEU A 253 10.00 12.57 15.97
N THR A 254 10.38 13.79 15.57
CA THR A 254 10.69 14.88 16.47
C THR A 254 9.48 15.26 17.35
N ALA A 255 8.29 15.35 16.76
CA ALA A 255 7.07 15.67 17.51
C ALA A 255 6.73 14.59 18.56
N LEU A 256 6.91 13.31 18.23
CA LEU A 256 6.71 12.22 19.19
C LEU A 256 7.75 12.26 20.31
N LEU A 257 9.02 12.50 20.01
CA LEU A 257 10.09 12.65 21.02
C LEU A 257 9.84 13.83 21.95
N ILE A 258 9.42 14.98 21.42
CA ILE A 258 9.06 16.14 22.23
C ILE A 258 7.82 15.85 23.10
N THR A 259 6.87 15.07 22.61
CA THR A 259 5.72 14.64 23.41
C THR A 259 6.16 13.78 24.60
N LEU A 260 7.16 12.94 24.44
CA LEU A 260 7.76 12.16 25.53
C LEU A 260 8.58 13.01 26.52
N TRP A 261 9.20 14.08 26.05
CA TRP A 261 10.12 14.89 26.86
C TRP A 261 9.41 15.52 28.05
N GLY A 262 9.96 15.31 29.27
CA GLY A 262 9.39 15.83 30.50
C GLY A 262 8.00 15.31 30.86
N ALA A 263 7.61 14.13 30.33
CA ALA A 263 6.31 13.53 30.58
C ALA A 263 6.31 12.60 31.80
N SER A 264 5.15 12.51 32.47
CA SER A 264 4.90 11.48 33.48
C SER A 264 4.45 10.17 32.79
N ILE A 265 5.43 9.40 32.32
CA ILE A 265 5.21 8.21 31.49
C ILE A 265 4.67 7.07 32.36
N ARG A 266 3.58 6.47 31.91
CA ARG A 266 3.07 5.19 32.41
C ARG A 266 3.58 4.04 31.58
N PHE A 267 4.45 3.22 32.16
CA PHE A 267 4.95 1.98 31.52
C PHE A 267 3.94 0.84 31.72
N ASN A 268 2.94 0.81 30.88
CA ASN A 268 1.98 -0.30 30.76
C ASN A 268 2.21 -1.06 29.46
N THR A 269 1.46 -2.14 29.22
CA THR A 269 1.66 -3.01 28.07
C THR A 269 1.69 -2.31 26.70
N PRO A 270 0.85 -1.27 26.39
CA PRO A 270 0.93 -0.59 25.12
C PRO A 270 2.16 0.31 24.96
N MET A 271 2.79 0.79 26.05
CA MET A 271 3.95 1.67 26.03
C MET A 271 5.27 0.91 26.00
#